data_01c1311761dbb1242a7491bb365fdad4
#
_entry.id   01c1311761dbb1242a7491bb365fdad4
#
_cell.length_a   1.000
_cell.length_b   1.000
_cell.length_c   1.000
_cell.angle_alpha   90.00
_cell.angle_beta   90.00
_cell.angle_gamma   90.00
#
_symmetry.space_group_name_H-M   'P 1'
#
loop_
_entity.id
_entity.type
_entity.pdbx_description
1 polymer ?
#
loop_
_entity_poly.entity_id
_entity_poly.type
_entity_poly.pdbx_seq_one_letter_code
_entity_poly.pdbx_strand_id
1 'polypeptide(L)'
;MKRVLVTGAGGFVGARILDMWRGQFALCAFPSDTLRTADENAVLRFILKEHPDVIVHTAALSNTQYCQQEPEDSFRANVLLPEWVAKGAEEVGAKLLSCSSDQVYAGVTQQGALAETLPLSPSNVYGQHKLEAEARVLARCPGAVDVRPPGLSSAHPGQPAAEHPESGKDR
;
A
#
# COMPACT_ATOMS: atom_id res chain seq x y z
N MET A 1 -20.40 -13.36 9.30
CA MET A 1 -18.92 -13.19 9.28
C MET A 1 -18.64 -12.04 8.33
N LYS A 2 -17.84 -11.04 8.74
CA LYS A 2 -17.51 -9.92 7.85
C LYS A 2 -16.69 -10.39 6.65
N ARG A 3 -17.01 -9.85 5.48
CA ARG A 3 -16.27 -10.10 4.23
C ARG A 3 -15.14 -9.09 4.09
N VAL A 4 -13.92 -9.57 3.94
CA VAL A 4 -12.73 -8.75 3.78
C VAL A 4 -12.10 -9.01 2.41
N LEU A 5 -12.02 -7.97 1.60
CA LEU A 5 -11.31 -7.99 0.32
C LEU A 5 -9.86 -7.55 0.54
N VAL A 6 -8.91 -8.36 0.08
CA VAL A 6 -7.47 -8.02 0.11
C VAL A 6 -6.99 -7.84 -1.33
N THR A 7 -6.44 -6.66 -1.63
CA THR A 7 -5.67 -6.46 -2.86
C THR A 7 -4.18 -6.68 -2.58
N GLY A 8 -3.41 -7.09 -3.57
CA GLY A 8 -2.00 -7.42 -3.35
C GLY A 8 -1.78 -8.72 -2.56
N ALA A 9 -2.71 -9.66 -2.70
CA ALA A 9 -2.73 -10.94 -2.00
C ALA A 9 -1.48 -11.81 -2.23
N GLY A 10 -0.79 -11.65 -3.35
CA GLY A 10 0.48 -12.33 -3.65
C GLY A 10 1.72 -11.64 -3.08
N GLY A 11 1.59 -10.43 -2.53
CA GLY A 11 2.66 -9.68 -1.89
C GLY A 11 2.88 -10.10 -0.44
N PHE A 12 3.99 -9.65 0.14
CA PHE A 12 4.39 -10.01 1.50
C PHE A 12 3.30 -9.69 2.54
N VAL A 13 2.75 -8.48 2.53
CA VAL A 13 1.73 -8.04 3.50
C VAL A 13 0.40 -8.73 3.25
N GLY A 14 -0.08 -8.73 1.99
CA GLY A 14 -1.38 -9.31 1.64
C GLY A 14 -1.47 -10.80 1.92
N ALA A 15 -0.43 -11.57 1.57
CA ALA A 15 -0.37 -12.99 1.86
C ALA A 15 -0.40 -13.27 3.37
N ARG A 16 0.31 -12.47 4.16
CA ARG A 16 0.33 -12.59 5.62
C ARG A 16 -1.04 -12.31 6.24
N ILE A 17 -1.74 -11.28 5.76
CA ILE A 17 -3.10 -10.96 6.21
C ILE A 17 -4.05 -12.13 5.92
N LEU A 18 -4.00 -12.68 4.70
CA LEU A 18 -4.85 -13.81 4.32
C LEU A 18 -4.60 -15.05 5.18
N ASP A 19 -3.35 -15.31 5.53
CA ASP A 19 -3.00 -16.45 6.39
C ASP A 19 -3.46 -16.22 7.84
N MET A 20 -3.13 -15.08 8.42
CA MET A 20 -3.44 -14.77 9.83
C MET A 20 -4.94 -14.66 10.10
N TRP A 21 -5.72 -14.21 9.13
CA TRP A 21 -7.17 -13.99 9.30
C TRP A 21 -8.02 -15.15 8.80
N ARG A 22 -7.39 -16.20 8.36
CA ARG A 22 -8.06 -17.44 7.92
C ARG A 22 -8.98 -17.97 9.04
N GLY A 23 -10.25 -18.22 8.70
CA GLY A 23 -11.24 -18.69 9.65
C GLY A 23 -11.86 -17.62 10.57
N GLN A 24 -11.32 -16.40 10.58
CA GLN A 24 -11.86 -15.28 11.36
C GLN A 24 -12.80 -14.40 10.52
N PHE A 25 -12.53 -14.30 9.21
CA PHE A 25 -13.28 -13.49 8.26
C PHE A 25 -13.60 -14.30 6.99
N ALA A 26 -14.61 -13.86 6.26
CA ALA A 26 -14.86 -14.34 4.90
C ALA A 26 -13.87 -13.60 3.96
N LEU A 27 -12.71 -14.19 3.74
CA LEU A 27 -11.64 -13.57 2.96
C LEU A 27 -11.87 -13.75 1.47
N CYS A 28 -11.71 -12.67 0.71
CA CYS A 28 -11.58 -12.72 -0.75
C CYS A 28 -10.35 -11.92 -1.19
N ALA A 29 -9.74 -12.32 -2.29
CA ALA A 29 -8.56 -11.67 -2.85
C ALA A 29 -8.89 -11.14 -4.24
N PHE A 30 -8.44 -9.92 -4.55
CA PHE A 30 -8.46 -9.46 -5.93
C PHE A 30 -7.32 -10.18 -6.68
N PRO A 31 -7.62 -10.93 -7.76
CA PRO A 31 -6.59 -11.66 -8.49
C PRO A 31 -5.49 -10.72 -9.02
N SER A 32 -4.22 -11.02 -8.69
CA SER A 32 -3.09 -10.12 -8.97
C SER A 32 -2.89 -9.85 -10.46
N ASP A 33 -3.09 -10.86 -11.31
CA ASP A 33 -2.93 -10.71 -12.76
C ASP A 33 -4.02 -9.82 -13.34
N THR A 34 -5.26 -9.98 -12.88
CA THR A 34 -6.37 -9.13 -13.27
C THR A 34 -6.15 -7.70 -12.76
N LEU A 35 -5.70 -7.53 -11.52
CA LEU A 35 -5.48 -6.21 -10.92
C LEU A 35 -4.39 -5.42 -11.64
N ARG A 36 -3.36 -6.11 -12.13
CA ARG A 36 -2.23 -5.47 -12.83
C ARG A 36 -2.65 -4.80 -14.14
N THR A 37 -3.63 -5.34 -14.83
CA THR A 37 -4.11 -4.86 -16.14
C THR A 37 -5.49 -4.20 -16.08
N ALA A 38 -6.17 -4.25 -14.93
CA ALA A 38 -7.51 -3.70 -14.75
C ALA A 38 -7.54 -2.19 -14.99
N ASP A 39 -8.58 -1.72 -15.61
CA ASP A 39 -8.99 -0.32 -15.63
C ASP A 39 -9.92 0.00 -14.43
N GLU A 40 -10.28 1.27 -14.29
CA GLU A 40 -11.20 1.71 -13.24
C GLU A 40 -12.49 0.88 -13.22
N ASN A 41 -13.11 0.68 -14.39
CA ASN A 41 -14.37 -0.04 -14.48
C ASN A 41 -14.24 -1.51 -14.04
N ALA A 42 -13.13 -2.16 -14.34
CA ALA A 42 -12.89 -3.55 -13.91
C ALA A 42 -12.71 -3.63 -12.39
N VAL A 43 -12.00 -2.67 -11.79
CA VAL A 43 -11.85 -2.59 -10.32
C VAL A 43 -13.19 -2.37 -9.65
N LEU A 44 -13.96 -1.39 -10.11
CA LEU A 44 -15.29 -1.09 -9.55
C LEU A 44 -16.25 -2.29 -9.69
N ARG A 45 -16.35 -2.89 -10.87
CA ARG A 45 -17.20 -4.08 -11.07
C ARG A 45 -16.84 -5.23 -10.13
N PHE A 46 -15.55 -5.44 -9.88
CA PHE A 46 -15.11 -6.49 -8.95
C PHE A 46 -15.55 -6.19 -7.52
N ILE A 47 -15.32 -4.95 -7.05
CA ILE A 47 -15.70 -4.54 -5.69
C ILE A 47 -17.23 -4.58 -5.51
N LEU A 48 -17.98 -4.08 -6.46
CA LEU A 48 -19.45 -4.14 -6.46
C LEU A 48 -19.98 -5.57 -6.41
N LYS A 49 -19.38 -6.48 -7.18
CA LYS A 49 -19.76 -7.90 -7.19
C LYS A 49 -19.47 -8.58 -5.86
N GLU A 50 -18.28 -8.36 -5.30
CA GLU A 50 -17.88 -8.99 -4.04
C GLU A 50 -18.55 -8.37 -2.82
N HIS A 51 -18.95 -7.11 -2.91
CA HIS A 51 -19.61 -6.34 -1.84
C HIS A 51 -18.97 -6.56 -0.46
N PRO A 52 -17.68 -6.22 -0.28
CA PRO A 52 -16.99 -6.44 0.97
C PRO A 52 -17.45 -5.47 2.06
N ASP A 53 -17.36 -5.87 3.32
CA ASP A 53 -17.52 -4.98 4.48
C ASP A 53 -16.24 -4.16 4.76
N VAL A 54 -15.09 -4.73 4.37
CA VAL A 54 -13.77 -4.12 4.58
C VAL A 54 -12.90 -4.40 3.36
N ILE A 55 -12.15 -3.41 2.93
CA ILE A 55 -11.09 -3.55 1.92
C ILE A 55 -9.74 -3.25 2.58
N VAL A 56 -8.78 -4.16 2.44
CA VAL A 56 -7.38 -3.95 2.80
C VAL A 56 -6.57 -3.86 1.51
N HIS A 57 -6.16 -2.64 1.17
CA HIS A 57 -5.42 -2.36 -0.06
C HIS A 57 -3.93 -2.38 0.21
N THR A 58 -3.26 -3.47 -0.19
CA THR A 58 -1.80 -3.64 -0.06
C THR A 58 -1.09 -3.74 -1.42
N ALA A 59 -1.85 -3.71 -2.52
CA ALA A 59 -1.26 -3.75 -3.85
C ALA A 59 -0.46 -2.47 -4.13
N ALA A 60 0.78 -2.62 -4.51
CA ALA A 60 1.66 -1.52 -4.88
C ALA A 60 2.79 -2.02 -5.79
N LEU A 61 3.33 -1.12 -6.59
CA LEU A 61 4.60 -1.28 -7.28
C LEU A 61 5.68 -0.64 -6.41
N SER A 62 6.33 -1.44 -5.55
CA SER A 62 7.19 -0.95 -4.45
C SER A 62 8.68 -0.86 -4.78
N ASN A 63 9.11 -1.30 -5.97
CA ASN A 63 10.49 -1.14 -6.40
C ASN A 63 10.74 0.33 -6.78
N THR A 64 11.41 1.07 -5.90
CA THR A 64 11.64 2.51 -6.05
C THR A 64 12.48 2.85 -7.31
N GLN A 65 13.45 1.99 -7.66
CA GLN A 65 14.25 2.17 -8.86
C GLN A 65 13.41 1.99 -10.13
N TYR A 66 12.57 0.96 -10.17
CA TYR A 66 11.66 0.76 -11.29
C TYR A 66 10.65 1.91 -11.41
N CYS A 67 10.09 2.39 -10.30
CA CYS A 67 9.19 3.54 -10.30
C CYS A 67 9.85 4.81 -10.84
N GLN A 68 11.15 4.98 -10.63
CA GLN A 68 11.91 6.10 -11.15
C GLN A 68 12.15 5.98 -12.68
N GLN A 69 12.32 4.75 -13.17
CA GLN A 69 12.53 4.47 -14.60
C GLN A 69 11.22 4.48 -15.38
N GLU A 70 10.15 3.96 -14.78
CA GLU A 70 8.81 3.81 -15.38
C GLU A 70 7.76 4.56 -14.53
N PRO A 71 7.78 5.90 -14.54
CA PRO A 71 6.90 6.70 -13.69
C PRO A 71 5.41 6.55 -14.04
N GLU A 72 5.06 6.26 -15.29
CA GLU A 72 3.67 6.04 -15.72
C GLU A 72 3.10 4.75 -15.12
N ASP A 73 3.87 3.67 -15.16
CA ASP A 73 3.50 2.39 -14.53
C ASP A 73 3.35 2.57 -13.02
N SER A 74 4.29 3.30 -12.42
CA SER A 74 4.24 3.65 -11.00
C SER A 74 3.00 4.49 -10.67
N PHE A 75 2.68 5.49 -11.47
CA PHE A 75 1.51 6.34 -11.26
C PHE A 75 0.22 5.52 -11.33
N ARG A 76 0.09 4.68 -12.34
CA ARG A 76 -1.07 3.80 -12.46
C ARG A 76 -1.23 2.87 -11.25
N ALA A 77 -0.16 2.19 -10.83
CA ALA A 77 -0.21 1.20 -9.76
C ALA A 77 -0.31 1.82 -8.37
N ASN A 78 0.33 2.97 -8.14
CA ASN A 78 0.48 3.56 -6.82
C ASN A 78 -0.43 4.78 -6.57
N VAL A 79 -1.05 5.35 -7.61
CA VAL A 79 -1.97 6.49 -7.50
C VAL A 79 -3.37 6.15 -8.00
N LEU A 80 -3.50 5.74 -9.27
CA LEU A 80 -4.82 5.49 -9.85
C LEU A 80 -5.51 4.28 -9.25
N LEU A 81 -4.80 3.18 -9.07
CA LEU A 81 -5.38 1.96 -8.52
C LEU A 81 -5.93 2.16 -7.09
N PRO A 82 -5.21 2.74 -6.12
CA PRO A 82 -5.78 3.03 -4.80
C PRO A 82 -6.95 4.03 -4.87
N GLU A 83 -6.94 5.01 -5.77
CA GLU A 83 -8.08 5.92 -6.00
C GLU A 83 -9.33 5.14 -6.47
N TRP A 84 -9.18 4.21 -7.42
CA TRP A 84 -10.30 3.39 -7.90
C TRP A 84 -10.83 2.45 -6.82
N VAL A 85 -9.94 1.89 -5.99
CA VAL A 85 -10.33 1.07 -4.85
C VAL A 85 -11.10 1.89 -3.82
N ALA A 86 -10.66 3.13 -3.54
CA ALA A 86 -11.35 4.04 -2.63
C ALA A 86 -12.74 4.41 -3.13
N LYS A 87 -12.89 4.67 -4.45
CA LYS A 87 -14.17 4.92 -5.07
C LYS A 87 -15.11 3.72 -4.91
N GLY A 88 -14.63 2.51 -5.20
CA GLY A 88 -15.42 1.30 -5.01
C GLY A 88 -15.78 1.03 -3.55
N ALA A 89 -14.89 1.33 -2.60
CA ALA A 89 -15.15 1.20 -1.18
C ALA A 89 -16.30 2.11 -0.74
N GLU A 90 -16.29 3.37 -1.17
CA GLU A 90 -17.35 4.34 -0.89
C GLU A 90 -18.68 3.90 -1.49
N GLU A 91 -18.70 3.41 -2.72
CA GLU A 91 -19.93 2.94 -3.40
C GLU A 91 -20.61 1.75 -2.68
N VAL A 92 -19.84 0.85 -2.07
CA VAL A 92 -20.41 -0.29 -1.32
C VAL A 92 -20.50 -0.06 0.19
N GLY A 93 -20.08 1.10 0.68
CA GLY A 93 -20.04 1.43 2.11
C GLY A 93 -19.02 0.60 2.89
N ALA A 94 -17.97 0.10 2.23
CA ALA A 94 -16.90 -0.67 2.87
C ALA A 94 -15.93 0.24 3.63
N LYS A 95 -15.42 -0.24 4.75
CA LYS A 95 -14.26 0.39 5.39
C LYS A 95 -13.00 0.12 4.57
N LEU A 96 -12.23 1.17 4.27
CA LEU A 96 -10.97 1.05 3.54
C LEU A 96 -9.78 1.26 4.47
N LEU A 97 -8.86 0.30 4.48
CA LEU A 97 -7.51 0.44 5.01
C LEU A 97 -6.56 0.38 3.83
N SER A 98 -5.85 1.48 3.59
CA SER A 98 -4.89 1.63 2.50
C SER A 98 -3.46 1.65 3.05
N CYS A 99 -2.57 0.85 2.46
CA CYS A 99 -1.17 0.86 2.83
C CYS A 99 -0.42 1.93 2.03
N SER A 100 0.02 2.98 2.72
CA SER A 100 0.99 3.95 2.22
C SER A 100 2.43 3.43 2.44
N SER A 101 3.39 4.31 2.66
CA SER A 101 4.80 3.96 2.84
C SER A 101 5.51 5.00 3.70
N ASP A 102 6.56 4.57 4.40
CA ASP A 102 7.53 5.45 5.05
C ASP A 102 8.32 6.32 4.05
N GLN A 103 8.35 5.94 2.77
CA GLN A 103 9.00 6.72 1.71
C GLN A 103 8.38 8.12 1.50
N VAL A 104 7.19 8.37 2.04
CA VAL A 104 6.62 9.73 2.07
C VAL A 104 7.43 10.68 2.96
N TYR A 105 8.22 10.14 3.89
CA TYR A 105 9.15 10.90 4.75
C TYR A 105 10.57 11.02 4.19
N ALA A 106 10.87 10.48 3.02
CA ALA A 106 12.24 10.37 2.49
C ALA A 106 12.96 11.72 2.30
N GLY A 107 12.24 12.84 2.25
CA GLY A 107 12.81 14.19 2.20
C GLY A 107 12.86 14.90 3.56
N VAL A 108 12.41 14.25 4.64
CA VAL A 108 12.41 14.85 5.99
C VAL A 108 13.79 14.70 6.61
N THR A 109 14.38 15.83 7.05
CA THR A 109 15.71 15.86 7.65
C THR A 109 15.71 15.69 9.18
N GLN A 110 14.53 15.72 9.82
CA GLN A 110 14.37 15.51 11.25
C GLN A 110 14.77 14.09 11.63
N GLN A 111 15.58 13.95 12.69
CA GLN A 111 15.95 12.65 13.24
C GLN A 111 14.99 12.22 14.35
N GLY A 112 14.85 10.90 14.55
CA GLY A 112 14.01 10.31 15.59
C GLY A 112 12.59 9.99 15.10
N ALA A 113 11.64 9.94 16.04
CA ALA A 113 10.25 9.67 15.73
C ALA A 113 9.63 10.80 14.91
N LEU A 114 9.02 10.45 13.78
CA LEU A 114 8.39 11.40 12.86
C LEU A 114 6.89 11.47 13.15
N ALA A 115 6.37 12.67 13.37
CA ALA A 115 4.94 12.87 13.55
C ALA A 115 4.20 12.75 12.21
N GLU A 116 2.99 12.22 12.24
CA GLU A 116 2.13 12.07 11.04
C GLU A 116 1.75 13.42 10.41
N THR A 117 1.80 14.50 11.21
CA THR A 117 1.45 15.86 10.79
C THR A 117 2.61 16.65 10.20
N LEU A 118 3.80 16.05 10.09
CA LEU A 118 4.95 16.74 9.47
C LEU A 118 4.66 17.09 8.02
N PRO A 119 5.10 18.26 7.54
CA PRO A 119 5.13 18.57 6.13
C PRO A 119 5.98 17.54 5.38
N LEU A 120 5.40 16.87 4.37
CA LEU A 120 6.06 15.81 3.63
C LEU A 120 6.55 16.33 2.29
N SER A 121 7.77 15.94 1.92
CA SER A 121 8.38 16.23 0.63
C SER A 121 9.23 15.05 0.17
N PRO A 122 8.59 13.96 -0.29
CA PRO A 122 9.30 12.76 -0.67
C PRO A 122 10.26 13.01 -1.83
N SER A 123 11.47 12.46 -1.73
CA SER A 123 12.58 12.71 -2.65
C SER A 123 12.61 11.78 -3.87
N ASN A 124 11.75 10.77 -3.93
CA ASN A 124 11.69 9.82 -5.04
C ASN A 124 10.26 9.67 -5.58
N VAL A 125 10.14 9.20 -6.83
CA VAL A 125 8.86 9.05 -7.54
C VAL A 125 7.89 8.15 -6.78
N TYR A 126 8.34 7.04 -6.21
CA TYR A 126 7.49 6.14 -5.44
C TYR A 126 6.87 6.85 -4.24
N GLY A 127 7.68 7.55 -3.44
CA GLY A 127 7.19 8.32 -2.28
C GLY A 127 6.22 9.44 -2.68
N GLN A 128 6.50 10.15 -3.78
CA GLN A 128 5.61 11.18 -4.32
C GLN A 128 4.25 10.58 -4.72
N HIS A 129 4.26 9.46 -5.42
CA HIS A 129 3.03 8.76 -5.82
C HIS A 129 2.26 8.23 -4.61
N LYS A 130 2.94 7.71 -3.58
CA LYS A 130 2.27 7.26 -2.36
C LYS A 130 1.62 8.43 -1.61
N LEU A 131 2.29 9.57 -1.53
CA LEU A 131 1.72 10.78 -0.92
C LEU A 131 0.52 11.31 -1.71
N GLU A 132 0.59 11.33 -3.04
CA GLU A 132 -0.55 11.72 -3.89
C GLU A 132 -1.72 10.74 -3.73
N ALA A 133 -1.44 9.45 -3.62
CA ALA A 133 -2.47 8.44 -3.39
C ALA A 133 -3.22 8.67 -2.07
N GLU A 134 -2.54 9.00 -0.97
CA GLU A 134 -3.19 9.33 0.30
C GLU A 134 -4.23 10.44 0.12
N ALA A 135 -3.84 11.52 -0.56
CA ALA A 135 -4.75 12.64 -0.80
C ALA A 135 -5.97 12.24 -1.64
N ARG A 136 -5.77 11.44 -2.69
CA ARG A 136 -6.87 10.98 -3.57
C ARG A 136 -7.77 9.96 -2.88
N VAL A 137 -7.20 9.03 -2.12
CA VAL A 137 -7.95 8.03 -1.35
C VAL A 137 -8.88 8.73 -0.35
N LEU A 138 -8.37 9.67 0.45
CA LEU A 138 -9.16 10.42 1.42
C LEU A 138 -10.21 11.32 0.76
N ALA A 139 -9.92 11.87 -0.41
CA ALA A 139 -10.90 12.66 -1.17
C ALA A 139 -12.07 11.81 -1.71
N ARG A 140 -11.82 10.54 -2.06
CA ARG A 140 -12.83 9.59 -2.57
C ARG A 140 -13.58 8.84 -1.48
N CYS A 141 -12.89 8.50 -0.40
CA CYS A 141 -13.41 7.74 0.73
C CYS A 141 -12.95 8.41 2.03
N PRO A 142 -13.67 9.43 2.53
CA PRO A 142 -13.26 10.23 3.70
C PRO A 142 -13.09 9.40 4.99
N GLY A 143 -13.71 8.22 5.05
CA GLY A 143 -13.57 7.27 6.16
C GLY A 143 -12.41 6.29 6.01
N ALA A 144 -11.58 6.41 4.98
CA ALA A 144 -10.41 5.56 4.79
C ALA A 144 -9.33 5.82 5.84
N VAL A 145 -8.55 4.79 6.12
CA VAL A 145 -7.37 4.87 6.98
C VAL A 145 -6.15 4.53 6.15
N ASP A 146 -5.23 5.49 6.02
CA ASP A 146 -3.92 5.26 5.41
C ASP A 146 -2.90 4.88 6.48
N VAL A 147 -2.21 3.76 6.28
CA VAL A 147 -1.16 3.27 7.17
C VAL A 147 0.19 3.44 6.48
N ARG A 148 1.12 4.11 7.16
CA ARG A 148 2.51 4.28 6.73
C ARG A 148 3.39 3.30 7.50
N PRO A 149 3.53 2.04 7.07
CA PRO A 149 4.34 1.07 7.78
C PRO A 149 5.81 1.50 7.73
N PRO A 150 6.58 1.30 8.82
CA PRO A 150 8.02 1.44 8.75
C PRO A 150 8.56 0.49 7.69
N GLY A 151 9.63 0.87 6.98
CA GLY A 151 10.17 0.16 5.84
C GLY A 151 10.19 -1.35 6.04
N LEU A 152 9.22 -2.01 5.44
CA LEU A 152 9.20 -3.46 5.37
C LEU A 152 10.24 -3.85 4.32
N SER A 153 11.49 -3.97 4.76
CA SER A 153 12.52 -4.63 3.98
C SER A 153 11.97 -5.96 3.52
N SER A 154 11.86 -6.14 2.20
CA SER A 154 11.60 -7.44 1.60
C SER A 154 12.88 -8.31 1.76
N ALA A 155 13.23 -8.63 3.00
CA ALA A 155 14.18 -9.67 3.28
C ALA A 155 13.53 -10.96 2.78
N HIS A 156 13.99 -11.46 1.64
CA HIS A 156 13.71 -12.84 1.24
C HIS A 156 14.04 -13.75 2.43
N PRO A 157 13.19 -14.73 2.78
CA PRO A 157 13.55 -15.73 3.75
C PRO A 157 14.79 -16.47 3.21
N GLY A 158 15.96 -16.16 3.75
CA GLY A 158 17.24 -16.74 3.33
C GLY A 158 18.41 -15.76 3.15
N GLN A 159 18.21 -14.45 3.19
CA GLN A 159 19.33 -13.52 3.27
C GLN A 159 19.59 -13.13 4.73
N PRO A 160 20.83 -13.35 5.25
CA PRO A 160 21.20 -12.84 6.56
C PRO A 160 21.10 -11.31 6.57
N ALA A 161 20.61 -10.77 7.70
CA ALA A 161 20.59 -9.34 7.92
C ALA A 161 21.98 -8.74 7.64
N ALA A 162 22.03 -7.69 6.82
CA ALA A 162 23.27 -6.95 6.63
C ALA A 162 23.69 -6.39 7.99
N GLU A 163 24.79 -6.91 8.52
CA GLU A 163 25.42 -6.39 9.72
C GLU A 163 25.82 -4.92 9.43
N HIS A 164 25.29 -4.00 10.21
CA HIS A 164 25.81 -2.65 10.27
C HIS A 164 27.26 -2.75 10.80
N PRO A 165 28.26 -2.21 10.09
CA PRO A 165 29.60 -2.15 10.64
C PRO A 165 29.56 -1.25 11.89
N GLU A 166 29.80 -1.86 13.04
CA GLU A 166 30.07 -1.12 14.26
C GLU A 166 31.22 -0.14 14.00
N SER A 167 30.97 1.13 14.27
CA SER A 167 32.01 2.15 14.29
C SER A 167 33.03 1.77 15.37
N GLY A 168 34.12 1.18 14.96
CA GLY A 168 35.26 0.92 15.84
C GLY A 168 35.74 2.21 16.44
N LYS A 169 35.52 2.37 17.73
CA LYS A 169 36.35 3.19 18.58
C LYS A 169 37.69 2.45 18.70
N ASP A 170 38.76 3.10 18.31
CA ASP A 170 40.02 2.91 19.03
C ASP A 170 41.02 4.01 18.72
N ARG A 171 41.42 4.65 19.82
CA ARG A 171 42.71 5.15 20.32
C ARG A 171 43.48 6.18 19.50
#